data_e995e8618cc27a7f10d0eb5afa5d5110
#
_entry.id   e995e8618cc27a7f10d0eb5afa5d5110
#
_cell.length_a   1.000
_cell.length_b   1.000
_cell.length_c   1.000
_cell.angle_alpha   90.00
_cell.angle_beta   90.00
_cell.angle_gamma   90.00
#
_symmetry.space_group_name_H-M   'P 1'
#
loop_
_entity.id
_entity.type
_entity.pdbx_description
1 polymer ?
#
loop_
_entity_poly.entity_id
_entity_poly.type
_entity_poly.pdbx_seq_one_letter_code
_entity_poly.pdbx_strand_id
1 'polypeptide(L)'
;MYQEGFVKGIKKPDSGYRHDVKYKVIKDGKHPITEGIEDFEITDELYLAEFFEDDINPILRSNYEFIDKNFYSAARALEGEMFSNRDWSHQEGSNIVGWTKKYENSSIAYLQFGDGPSSYKNENFRKLIKQSINWVIKETG
;
A
#
# COMPACT_ATOMS: atom_id res chain seq x y z
N MET A 1 -7.53 4.65 6.89
CA MET A 1 -8.75 4.09 6.26
C MET A 1 -9.76 5.21 6.11
N TYR A 2 -10.30 5.48 4.93
CA TYR A 2 -11.30 6.52 4.75
C TYR A 2 -12.64 5.93 4.32
N GLN A 3 -13.71 6.59 4.77
CA GLN A 3 -15.08 6.28 4.40
C GLN A 3 -15.41 6.85 3.02
N GLU A 4 -16.59 6.50 2.50
CA GLU A 4 -17.14 7.08 1.28
C GLU A 4 -16.98 8.62 1.29
N GLY A 5 -16.42 9.18 0.25
CA GLY A 5 -16.14 10.60 0.19
C GLY A 5 -15.82 11.09 -1.22
N PHE A 6 -15.21 12.25 -1.31
CA PHE A 6 -14.82 12.86 -2.57
C PHE A 6 -13.29 12.86 -2.71
N VAL A 7 -12.81 12.37 -3.84
CA VAL A 7 -11.41 12.41 -4.23
C VAL A 7 -11.30 13.21 -5.52
N LYS A 8 -10.56 14.32 -5.50
CA LYS A 8 -10.48 15.28 -6.63
C LYS A 8 -11.88 15.70 -7.15
N GLY A 9 -12.85 15.90 -6.23
CA GLY A 9 -14.22 16.31 -6.56
C GLY A 9 -15.14 15.19 -7.10
N ILE A 10 -14.67 13.97 -7.20
CA ILE A 10 -15.43 12.81 -7.65
C ILE A 10 -15.79 11.95 -6.44
N LYS A 11 -17.07 11.59 -6.30
CA LYS A 11 -17.52 10.67 -5.25
C LYS A 11 -16.89 9.30 -5.45
N LYS A 12 -16.26 8.77 -4.41
CA LYS A 12 -15.60 7.45 -4.39
C LYS A 12 -16.19 6.58 -3.30
N PRO A 13 -16.23 5.24 -3.51
CA PRO A 13 -16.58 4.32 -2.45
C PRO A 13 -15.55 4.38 -1.31
N ASP A 14 -15.90 3.81 -0.18
CA ASP A 14 -14.95 3.58 0.90
C ASP A 14 -13.85 2.60 0.48
N SER A 15 -12.71 2.64 1.17
CA SER A 15 -11.60 1.74 0.91
C SER A 15 -11.93 0.29 1.25
N GLY A 16 -11.31 -0.64 0.52
CA GLY A 16 -11.32 -2.04 0.86
C GLY A 16 -10.13 -2.44 1.74
N TYR A 17 -10.30 -3.51 2.50
CA TYR A 17 -9.23 -4.12 3.29
C TYR A 17 -9.22 -5.64 3.12
N ARG A 18 -8.08 -6.28 3.31
CA ARG A 18 -7.93 -7.73 3.37
C ARG A 18 -6.81 -8.11 4.32
N HIS A 19 -7.15 -8.76 5.44
CA HIS A 19 -6.18 -9.24 6.44
C HIS A 19 -5.44 -10.50 5.97
N ASP A 20 -4.27 -10.71 6.53
CA ASP A 20 -3.50 -11.96 6.45
C ASP A 20 -3.26 -12.48 5.03
N VAL A 21 -3.04 -11.57 4.08
CA VAL A 21 -2.72 -11.94 2.71
C VAL A 21 -1.24 -12.33 2.60
N LYS A 22 -0.99 -13.55 2.13
CA LYS A 22 0.35 -13.94 1.70
C LYS A 22 0.55 -13.56 0.24
N TYR A 23 1.51 -12.70 -0.03
CA TYR A 23 1.81 -12.23 -1.38
C TYR A 23 3.30 -12.03 -1.61
N LYS A 24 3.67 -11.97 -2.88
CA LYS A 24 5.03 -11.66 -3.30
C LYS A 24 5.17 -10.17 -3.54
N VAL A 25 6.19 -9.57 -2.95
CA VAL A 25 6.64 -8.21 -3.22
C VAL A 25 7.69 -8.25 -4.32
N ILE A 26 7.47 -7.46 -5.36
CA ILE A 26 8.27 -7.42 -6.58
C ILE A 26 8.86 -6.01 -6.73
N LYS A 27 10.15 -5.92 -6.99
CA LYS A 27 10.79 -4.64 -7.24
C LYS A 27 10.31 -4.02 -8.55
N ASP A 28 10.01 -2.72 -8.51
CA ASP A 28 9.68 -1.92 -9.68
C ASP A 28 10.85 -0.99 -10.00
N GLY A 29 11.71 -1.45 -10.90
CA GLY A 29 12.91 -0.73 -11.31
C GLY A 29 14.04 -0.71 -10.26
N LYS A 30 14.93 0.28 -10.39
CA LYS A 30 16.07 0.49 -9.49
C LYS A 30 15.86 1.74 -8.64
N HIS A 31 15.94 1.59 -7.33
CA HIS A 31 15.83 2.71 -6.40
C HIS A 31 16.72 2.49 -5.16
N PRO A 32 17.32 3.53 -4.56
CA PRO A 32 18.16 3.36 -3.35
C PRO A 32 17.45 2.64 -2.20
N ILE A 33 16.13 2.84 -2.03
CA ILE A 33 15.33 2.16 -1.01
C ILE A 33 15.29 0.64 -1.23
N THR A 34 15.37 0.17 -2.47
CA THR A 34 15.29 -1.27 -2.81
C THR A 34 16.65 -1.89 -3.13
N GLU A 35 17.75 -1.16 -2.88
CA GLU A 35 19.11 -1.66 -3.15
C GLU A 35 19.43 -2.89 -2.29
N GLY A 36 19.92 -3.96 -2.96
CA GLY A 36 20.28 -5.23 -2.31
C GLY A 36 19.11 -5.95 -1.67
N ILE A 37 17.87 -5.66 -2.11
CA ILE A 37 16.66 -6.42 -1.78
C ILE A 37 16.25 -7.17 -3.04
N GLU A 38 16.03 -8.47 -2.93
CA GLU A 38 15.41 -9.28 -3.97
C GLU A 38 13.89 -9.33 -3.76
N ASP A 39 13.15 -9.84 -4.75
CA ASP A 39 11.72 -10.12 -4.57
C ASP A 39 11.50 -11.07 -3.39
N PHE A 40 10.50 -10.82 -2.56
CA PHE A 40 10.28 -11.60 -1.34
C PHE A 40 8.79 -11.81 -1.06
N GLU A 41 8.48 -12.82 -0.24
CA GLU A 41 7.14 -13.05 0.27
C GLU A 41 6.94 -12.38 1.63
N ILE A 42 5.73 -11.89 1.86
CA ILE A 42 5.28 -11.37 3.14
C ILE A 42 3.82 -11.76 3.36
N THR A 43 3.42 -11.88 4.62
CA THR A 43 2.01 -11.97 5.00
C THR A 43 1.65 -10.71 5.75
N ASP A 44 0.71 -9.94 5.22
CA ASP A 44 0.31 -8.65 5.79
C ASP A 44 -1.10 -8.26 5.34
N GLU A 45 -1.62 -7.16 5.84
CA GLU A 45 -2.86 -6.57 5.38
C GLU A 45 -2.64 -5.80 4.06
N LEU A 46 -3.64 -5.86 3.17
CA LEU A 46 -3.67 -5.07 1.94
C LEU A 46 -4.90 -4.16 1.93
N TYR A 47 -4.76 -3.02 1.27
CA TYR A 47 -5.81 -2.00 1.16
C TYR A 47 -6.11 -1.68 -0.30
N LEU A 48 -7.39 -1.74 -0.67
CA LEU A 48 -7.89 -1.28 -1.96
C LEU A 48 -8.38 0.17 -1.79
N ALA A 49 -7.72 1.10 -2.44
CA ALA A 49 -8.03 2.52 -2.38
C ALA A 49 -7.69 3.20 -3.71
N GLU A 50 -8.13 4.45 -3.86
CA GLU A 50 -7.75 5.28 -4.99
C GLU A 50 -6.25 5.56 -4.99
N PHE A 51 -5.60 5.30 -6.11
CA PHE A 51 -4.18 5.55 -6.34
C PHE A 51 -3.99 6.42 -7.59
N PHE A 52 -3.16 7.45 -7.46
CA PHE A 52 -2.80 8.34 -8.58
C PHE A 52 -1.37 8.00 -9.03
N GLU A 53 -1.24 6.96 -9.85
CA GLU A 53 0.06 6.42 -10.27
C GLU A 53 0.95 7.45 -10.97
N ASP A 54 0.36 8.38 -11.73
CA ASP A 54 1.08 9.46 -12.42
C ASP A 54 1.72 10.49 -11.47
N ASP A 55 1.26 10.53 -10.21
CA ASP A 55 1.74 11.48 -9.20
C ASP A 55 2.82 10.90 -8.28
N ILE A 56 3.22 9.65 -8.47
CA ILE A 56 4.16 8.92 -7.61
C ILE A 56 5.23 8.20 -8.44
N ASN A 57 6.32 7.81 -7.78
CA ASN A 57 7.34 6.94 -8.35
C ASN A 57 7.26 5.55 -7.71
N PRO A 58 6.68 4.55 -8.38
CA PRO A 58 6.57 3.19 -7.85
C PRO A 58 7.97 2.57 -7.65
N ILE A 59 8.14 1.85 -6.54
CA ILE A 59 9.38 1.11 -6.23
C ILE A 59 9.12 -0.35 -5.87
N LEU A 60 7.90 -0.68 -5.46
CA LEU A 60 7.48 -2.05 -5.11
C LEU A 60 6.06 -2.30 -5.57
N ARG A 61 5.82 -3.48 -6.15
CA ARG A 61 4.49 -3.98 -6.51
C ARG A 61 4.19 -5.31 -5.82
N SER A 62 2.91 -5.61 -5.70
CA SER A 62 2.41 -6.91 -5.25
C SER A 62 1.95 -7.75 -6.44
N ASN A 63 2.03 -9.08 -6.32
CA ASN A 63 1.38 -10.00 -7.26
C ASN A 63 -0.09 -10.27 -6.93
N TYR A 64 -0.68 -9.58 -5.93
CA TYR A 64 -2.08 -9.70 -5.57
C TYR A 64 -2.98 -8.88 -6.51
N GLU A 65 -4.19 -9.37 -6.78
CA GLU A 65 -5.16 -8.65 -7.62
C GLU A 65 -5.99 -7.67 -6.79
N PHE A 66 -5.88 -6.38 -7.07
CA PHE A 66 -6.57 -5.29 -6.37
C PHE A 66 -7.94 -5.00 -7.00
N ILE A 67 -8.83 -5.99 -6.95
CA ILE A 67 -10.22 -5.90 -7.40
C ILE A 67 -11.18 -6.09 -6.23
N ASP A 68 -12.35 -5.49 -6.29
CA ASP A 68 -13.31 -5.45 -5.17
C ASP A 68 -13.68 -6.82 -4.59
N LYS A 69 -13.85 -7.84 -5.44
CA LYS A 69 -14.16 -9.21 -4.97
C LYS A 69 -13.09 -9.83 -4.06
N ASN A 70 -11.86 -9.30 -4.07
CA ASN A 70 -10.75 -9.77 -3.25
C ASN A 70 -10.61 -9.01 -1.93
N PHE A 71 -11.45 -8.00 -1.71
CA PHE A 71 -11.41 -7.13 -0.53
C PHE A 71 -12.78 -7.06 0.16
N TYR A 72 -12.80 -6.47 1.34
CA TYR A 72 -13.98 -6.19 2.13
C TYR A 72 -14.14 -4.69 2.36
N SER A 73 -15.37 -4.21 2.46
CA SER A 73 -15.68 -2.80 2.70
C SER A 73 -15.23 -2.36 4.10
N ALA A 74 -14.47 -1.27 4.17
CA ALA A 74 -14.07 -0.67 5.43
C ALA A 74 -15.27 -0.04 6.17
N ALA A 75 -16.23 0.54 5.44
CA ALA A 75 -17.44 1.10 6.03
C ALA A 75 -18.30 0.01 6.70
N ARG A 76 -18.47 -1.15 6.05
CA ARG A 76 -19.19 -2.28 6.63
C ARG A 76 -18.53 -2.79 7.92
N ALA A 77 -17.21 -2.85 7.94
CA ALA A 77 -16.49 -3.23 9.15
C ALA A 77 -16.74 -2.26 10.31
N LEU A 78 -16.81 -0.96 10.05
CA LEU A 78 -17.16 0.05 11.05
C LEU A 78 -18.61 -0.05 11.54
N GLU A 79 -19.50 -0.56 10.71
CA GLU A 79 -20.89 -0.86 11.08
C GLU A 79 -21.05 -2.19 11.85
N GLY A 80 -19.95 -2.91 12.07
CA GLY A 80 -19.92 -4.21 12.76
C GLY A 80 -20.05 -5.42 11.83
N GLU A 81 -20.09 -5.21 10.51
CA GLU A 81 -20.14 -6.28 9.51
C GLU A 81 -18.72 -6.56 8.97
N MET A 82 -17.91 -7.21 9.79
CA MET A 82 -16.55 -7.60 9.38
C MET A 82 -16.58 -8.59 8.21
N PHE A 83 -15.57 -8.48 7.33
CA PHE A 83 -15.38 -9.39 6.19
C PHE A 83 -16.58 -9.40 5.22
N SER A 84 -17.24 -8.27 5.06
CA SER A 84 -18.38 -8.09 4.17
C SER A 84 -18.07 -7.14 3.02
N ASN A 85 -18.50 -7.50 1.82
CA ASN A 85 -18.54 -6.63 0.64
C ASN A 85 -19.97 -6.50 0.10
N ARG A 86 -20.99 -6.72 0.96
CA ARG A 86 -22.39 -6.61 0.61
C ARG A 86 -22.73 -5.19 0.14
N ASP A 87 -23.30 -5.09 -1.07
CA ASP A 87 -23.67 -3.82 -1.71
C ASP A 87 -22.50 -2.82 -1.86
N TRP A 88 -21.24 -3.35 -1.89
CA TRP A 88 -20.03 -2.57 -2.07
C TRP A 88 -19.35 -2.96 -3.37
N SER A 89 -18.91 -1.97 -4.10
CA SER A 89 -18.06 -2.15 -5.29
C SER A 89 -17.01 -1.05 -5.31
N HIS A 90 -15.84 -1.39 -5.82
CA HIS A 90 -14.73 -0.47 -5.98
C HIS A 90 -14.10 -0.70 -7.35
N GLN A 91 -13.68 0.37 -8.01
CA GLN A 91 -12.89 0.23 -9.23
C GLN A 91 -11.60 -0.55 -8.95
N GLU A 92 -11.03 -1.18 -9.97
CA GLU A 92 -9.73 -1.82 -9.87
C GLU A 92 -8.70 -0.84 -9.31
N GLY A 93 -7.96 -1.27 -8.30
CA GLY A 93 -6.93 -0.49 -7.64
C GLY A 93 -5.54 -0.81 -8.17
N SER A 94 -4.56 -0.08 -7.65
CA SER A 94 -3.16 -0.29 -7.98
C SER A 94 -2.54 -1.38 -7.11
N ASN A 95 -1.72 -2.23 -7.71
CA ASN A 95 -0.93 -3.23 -7.00
C ASN A 95 0.40 -2.67 -6.43
N ILE A 96 0.59 -1.35 -6.46
CA ILE A 96 1.75 -0.68 -5.89
C ILE A 96 1.66 -0.75 -4.35
N VAL A 97 2.68 -1.33 -3.73
CA VAL A 97 2.79 -1.47 -2.26
C VAL A 97 3.97 -0.68 -1.68
N GLY A 98 4.74 -0.01 -2.53
CA GLY A 98 5.79 0.92 -2.12
C GLY A 98 6.05 1.96 -3.21
N TRP A 99 6.13 3.22 -2.81
CA TRP A 99 6.38 4.32 -3.72
C TRP A 99 7.10 5.50 -3.04
N THR A 100 7.67 6.39 -3.86
CA THR A 100 8.27 7.64 -3.41
C THR A 100 7.65 8.82 -4.14
N LYS A 101 7.72 10.00 -3.53
CA LYS A 101 7.24 11.25 -4.10
C LYS A 101 8.01 12.43 -3.53
N LYS A 102 8.19 13.47 -4.33
CA LYS A 102 8.57 14.81 -3.87
C LYS A 102 7.30 15.64 -3.70
N TYR A 103 7.17 16.31 -2.57
CA TYR A 103 6.14 17.32 -2.35
C TYR A 103 6.78 18.56 -1.75
N GLU A 104 6.83 19.63 -2.53
CA GLU A 104 7.59 20.84 -2.20
C GLU A 104 9.04 20.50 -1.84
N ASN A 105 9.49 20.82 -0.64
CA ASN A 105 10.84 20.55 -0.12
C ASN A 105 10.92 19.21 0.63
N SER A 106 9.85 18.41 0.61
CA SER A 106 9.79 17.15 1.36
C SER A 106 9.92 15.93 0.44
N SER A 107 10.68 14.95 0.88
CA SER A 107 10.72 13.62 0.27
C SER A 107 9.82 12.67 1.06
N ILE A 108 8.98 11.93 0.35
CA ILE A 108 8.01 11.00 0.92
C ILE A 108 8.38 9.60 0.44
N ALA A 109 8.44 8.65 1.36
CA ALA A 109 8.49 7.23 1.08
C ALA A 109 7.28 6.55 1.74
N TYR A 110 6.51 5.83 0.96
CA TYR A 110 5.36 5.05 1.41
C TYR A 110 5.63 3.56 1.27
N LEU A 111 5.32 2.82 2.31
CA LEU A 111 5.35 1.35 2.34
C LEU A 111 4.02 0.87 2.93
N GLN A 112 3.29 0.03 2.22
CA GLN A 112 1.96 -0.45 2.64
C GLN A 112 2.02 -1.56 3.70
N PHE A 113 3.18 -1.91 4.17
CA PHE A 113 3.41 -2.98 5.14
C PHE A 113 3.29 -2.49 6.58
N GLY A 114 3.09 -3.43 7.53
CA GLY A 114 3.27 -3.18 8.96
C GLY A 114 1.98 -3.15 9.78
N ASP A 115 0.92 -3.82 9.33
CA ASP A 115 -0.31 -3.95 10.11
C ASP A 115 -0.07 -4.73 11.42
N GLY A 116 0.67 -5.81 11.36
CA GLY A 116 0.88 -6.69 12.51
C GLY A 116 2.35 -6.98 12.85
N PRO A 117 2.62 -7.50 14.07
CA PRO A 117 3.98 -7.83 14.51
C PRO A 117 4.72 -8.83 13.61
N SER A 118 4.00 -9.67 12.87
CA SER A 118 4.55 -10.64 11.91
C SER A 118 5.32 -9.97 10.78
N SER A 119 4.81 -8.83 10.28
CA SER A 119 5.43 -8.08 9.19
C SER A 119 6.81 -7.56 9.60
N TYR A 120 6.95 -7.08 10.83
CA TYR A 120 8.23 -6.60 11.37
C TYR A 120 9.28 -7.71 11.62
N LYS A 121 8.89 -8.98 11.59
CA LYS A 121 9.82 -10.12 11.61
C LYS A 121 10.47 -10.35 10.25
N ASN A 122 9.88 -9.85 9.16
CA ASN A 122 10.42 -9.96 7.82
C ASN A 122 11.68 -9.08 7.69
N GLU A 123 12.83 -9.69 7.36
CA GLU A 123 14.11 -8.98 7.26
C GLU A 123 14.13 -7.96 6.12
N ASN A 124 13.50 -8.27 4.99
CA ASN A 124 13.42 -7.36 3.85
C ASN A 124 12.58 -6.13 4.19
N PHE A 125 11.48 -6.30 4.93
CA PHE A 125 10.67 -5.16 5.37
C PHE A 125 11.47 -4.24 6.34
N ARG A 126 12.18 -4.80 7.32
CA ARG A 126 13.04 -3.99 8.21
C ARG A 126 14.14 -3.25 7.43
N LYS A 127 14.72 -3.90 6.40
CA LYS A 127 15.71 -3.27 5.52
C LYS A 127 15.09 -2.12 4.72
N LEU A 128 13.89 -2.32 4.17
CA LEU A 128 13.14 -1.27 3.47
C LEU A 128 12.88 -0.06 4.38
N ILE A 129 12.42 -0.26 5.61
CA ILE A 129 12.21 0.83 6.59
C ILE A 129 13.50 1.63 6.78
N LYS A 130 14.61 0.94 7.08
CA LYS A 130 15.91 1.59 7.30
C LYS A 130 16.37 2.39 6.07
N GLN A 131 16.25 1.80 4.88
CA GLN A 131 16.67 2.45 3.64
C GLN A 131 15.75 3.63 3.28
N SER A 132 14.45 3.53 3.58
CA SER A 132 13.49 4.63 3.39
C SER A 132 13.84 5.84 4.28
N ILE A 133 14.12 5.60 5.56
CA ILE A 133 14.55 6.66 6.49
C ILE A 133 15.82 7.35 5.98
N ASN A 134 16.84 6.58 5.62
CA ASN A 134 18.10 7.11 5.12
C ASN A 134 17.93 7.91 3.81
N TRP A 135 17.06 7.42 2.91
CA TRP A 135 16.78 8.11 1.65
C TRP A 135 16.06 9.44 1.89
N VAL A 136 15.01 9.45 2.72
CA VAL A 136 14.25 10.67 3.05
C VAL A 136 15.18 11.73 3.65
N ILE A 137 16.04 11.36 4.60
CA ILE A 137 16.99 12.29 5.23
C ILE A 137 17.95 12.89 4.20
N LYS A 138 18.51 12.08 3.30
CA LYS A 138 19.46 12.57 2.28
C LYS A 138 18.81 13.48 1.25
N GLU A 139 17.56 13.20 0.87
CA GLU A 139 16.85 13.94 -0.17
C GLU A 139 16.19 15.23 0.35
N THR A 140 16.06 15.38 1.66
CA THR A 140 15.46 16.57 2.31
C THR A 140 16.53 17.54 2.82
N GLY A 141 17.82 17.13 2.83
CA GLY A 141 18.96 17.90 3.32
C GLY A 141 19.61 18.85 2.29
#